data_6b9ee3aa54cff81460f934a60a82aa41
#
_entry.id   6b9ee3aa54cff81460f934a60a82aa41
#
_cell.length_a   1.000
_cell.length_b   1.000
_cell.length_c   1.000
_cell.angle_alpha   90.00
_cell.angle_beta   90.00
_cell.angle_gamma   90.00
#
_symmetry.space_group_name_H-M   'P 1'
#
loop_
_entity.id
_entity.type
_entity.pdbx_description
1 polymer ?
#
loop_
_entity_poly.entity_id
_entity_poly.type
_entity_poly.pdbx_seq_one_letter_code
_entity_poly.pdbx_strand_id
1 'polypeptide(L)'
;MSYPTVSCKLIGIHGHAGSGKDTVADYIRFTRENTWKIPFARALKEACVRLFGMPLESFHELELKEAVHPYWNISPRQAAQFFGTEMVRETLPRLLPTIGSNFWIHRLAMTLNGLDESMPYDSDDVVVIPDVRFQNEYDWIIANGGIIIHLTRPGADGIVGIPSHASEAGILHTCPERTYPLSNQGSLDDLHAKVEDILTEANVYPFDNPDSF
;
A
#
# COMPACT_ATOMS: atom_id res chain seq x y z
N MET A 1 -1.69 -18.03 13.06
CA MET A 1 -0.61 -18.01 12.05
C MET A 1 0.28 -16.83 12.37
N SER A 2 1.61 -17.00 12.34
CA SER A 2 2.53 -15.86 12.49
C SER A 2 2.68 -15.16 11.15
N TYR A 3 2.71 -13.84 11.16
CA TYR A 3 3.06 -13.04 9.99
C TYR A 3 4.55 -13.17 9.65
N PRO A 4 4.94 -13.05 8.35
CA PRO A 4 6.34 -12.99 7.98
C PRO A 4 6.98 -11.71 8.54
N THR A 5 8.21 -11.82 9.03
CA THR A 5 9.00 -10.69 9.53
C THR A 5 9.84 -10.07 8.42
N VAL A 6 10.11 -8.77 8.54
CA VAL A 6 11.02 -8.01 7.67
C VAL A 6 11.94 -7.16 8.52
N SER A 7 13.10 -6.78 8.00
CA SER A 7 14.10 -5.98 8.72
C SER A 7 13.86 -4.47 8.55
N CYS A 8 13.37 -4.03 7.38
CA CYS A 8 13.10 -2.63 7.08
C CYS A 8 11.94 -2.06 7.89
N LYS A 9 11.92 -0.73 8.03
CA LYS A 9 10.80 0.00 8.64
C LYS A 9 9.63 0.09 7.67
N LEU A 10 8.39 0.00 8.17
CA LEU A 10 7.18 0.03 7.35
C LEU A 10 6.33 1.26 7.66
N ILE A 11 5.87 1.95 6.62
CA ILE A 11 4.83 2.98 6.66
C ILE A 11 3.67 2.53 5.78
N GLY A 12 2.55 2.15 6.38
CA GLY A 12 1.32 1.88 5.64
C GLY A 12 0.48 3.14 5.48
N ILE A 13 -0.13 3.35 4.31
CA ILE A 13 -1.10 4.42 4.10
C ILE A 13 -2.44 3.82 3.76
N HIS A 14 -3.43 4.12 4.60
CA HIS A 14 -4.83 3.72 4.44
C HIS A 14 -5.71 4.93 4.20
N GLY A 15 -6.78 4.78 3.42
CA GLY A 15 -7.76 5.83 3.12
C GLY A 15 -8.53 5.53 1.83
N HIS A 16 -9.66 6.22 1.63
CA HIS A 16 -10.51 6.03 0.46
C HIS A 16 -9.82 6.35 -0.87
N ALA A 17 -10.40 5.88 -1.97
CA ALA A 17 -9.95 6.23 -3.32
C ALA A 17 -9.97 7.77 -3.49
N GLY A 18 -8.94 8.34 -4.13
CA GLY A 18 -8.86 9.79 -4.33
C GLY A 18 -8.45 10.62 -3.10
N SER A 19 -8.17 10.01 -1.94
CA SER A 19 -7.75 10.75 -0.74
C SER A 19 -6.34 11.37 -0.83
N GLY A 20 -5.49 10.93 -1.77
CA GLY A 20 -4.12 11.45 -1.94
C GLY A 20 -3.02 10.54 -1.41
N LYS A 21 -3.29 9.24 -1.20
CA LYS A 21 -2.31 8.27 -0.67
C LYS A 21 -1.01 8.22 -1.48
N ASP A 22 -1.13 8.22 -2.82
CA ASP A 22 0.05 8.22 -3.69
C ASP A 22 0.87 9.49 -3.55
N THR A 23 0.22 10.66 -3.42
CA THR A 23 0.87 11.95 -3.20
C THR A 23 1.69 11.93 -1.91
N VAL A 24 1.12 11.44 -0.81
CA VAL A 24 1.82 11.30 0.48
C VAL A 24 2.99 10.33 0.36
N ALA A 25 2.78 9.17 -0.27
CA ALA A 25 3.84 8.17 -0.45
C ALA A 25 4.99 8.67 -1.33
N ASP A 26 4.69 9.40 -2.40
CA ASP A 26 5.69 9.98 -3.28
C ASP A 26 6.47 11.09 -2.57
N TYR A 27 5.80 11.93 -1.78
CA TYR A 27 6.45 12.95 -0.96
C TYR A 27 7.48 12.31 -0.01
N ILE A 28 7.07 11.31 0.78
CA ILE A 28 7.96 10.62 1.73
C ILE A 28 9.15 10.01 0.99
N ARG A 29 8.90 9.33 -0.14
CA ARG A 29 9.95 8.69 -0.95
C ARG A 29 10.96 9.69 -1.50
N PHE A 30 10.51 10.85 -2.01
CA PHE A 30 11.39 11.80 -2.68
C PHE A 30 12.13 12.75 -1.73
N THR A 31 11.67 12.87 -0.50
CA THR A 31 12.29 13.76 0.51
C THR A 31 13.23 13.03 1.47
N ARG A 32 13.34 11.71 1.37
CA ARG A 32 14.15 10.88 2.27
C ARG A 32 14.99 9.86 1.50
N GLU A 33 16.24 9.72 1.90
CA GLU A 33 17.13 8.66 1.43
C GLU A 33 16.67 7.29 1.96
N ASN A 34 17.12 6.22 1.36
CA ASN A 34 16.79 4.84 1.71
C ASN A 34 15.27 4.61 1.89
N THR A 35 14.46 5.31 1.09
CA THR A 35 13.01 5.23 1.17
C THR A 35 12.40 4.73 -0.15
N TRP A 36 11.55 3.72 -0.05
CA TRP A 36 11.01 2.97 -1.17
C TRP A 36 9.49 2.96 -1.14
N LYS A 37 8.85 3.19 -2.27
CA LYS A 37 7.39 3.06 -2.41
C LYS A 37 7.08 1.70 -3.05
N ILE A 38 6.51 0.78 -2.26
CA ILE A 38 6.23 -0.59 -2.72
C ILE A 38 4.79 -0.98 -2.32
N PRO A 39 3.83 -0.89 -3.23
CA PRO A 39 2.45 -1.29 -2.94
C PRO A 39 2.29 -2.82 -2.86
N PHE A 40 1.36 -3.32 -2.04
CA PHE A 40 0.93 -4.72 -2.05
C PHE A 40 0.49 -5.19 -3.44
N ALA A 41 -0.19 -4.31 -4.19
CA ALA A 41 -0.70 -4.60 -5.52
C ALA A 41 0.37 -4.61 -6.62
N ARG A 42 1.66 -4.40 -6.32
CA ARG A 42 2.72 -4.39 -7.34
C ARG A 42 2.76 -5.71 -8.13
N ALA A 43 2.95 -6.82 -7.43
CA ALA A 43 3.04 -8.15 -8.05
C ALA A 43 1.73 -8.55 -8.74
N LEU A 44 0.57 -8.14 -8.19
CA LEU A 44 -0.74 -8.34 -8.83
C LEU A 44 -0.82 -7.63 -10.19
N LYS A 45 -0.43 -6.36 -10.26
CA LYS A 45 -0.44 -5.59 -11.51
C LYS A 45 0.51 -6.18 -12.54
N GLU A 46 1.72 -6.54 -12.14
CA GLU A 46 2.70 -7.22 -12.99
C GLU A 46 2.17 -8.55 -13.54
N ALA A 47 1.49 -9.34 -12.70
CA ALA A 47 0.82 -10.58 -13.14
C ALA A 47 -0.30 -10.29 -14.15
N CYS A 48 -1.15 -9.30 -13.91
CA CYS A 48 -2.22 -8.91 -14.83
C CYS A 48 -1.66 -8.43 -16.19
N VAL A 49 -0.58 -7.64 -16.18
CA VAL A 49 0.13 -7.23 -17.41
C VAL A 49 0.52 -8.46 -18.22
N ARG A 50 1.10 -9.47 -17.59
CA ARG A 50 1.56 -10.69 -18.27
C ARG A 50 0.40 -11.59 -18.74
N LEU A 51 -0.64 -11.72 -17.91
CA LEU A 51 -1.78 -12.60 -18.22
C LEU A 51 -2.71 -12.02 -19.29
N PHE A 52 -3.00 -10.72 -19.22
CA PHE A 52 -3.99 -10.08 -20.08
C PHE A 52 -3.38 -9.28 -21.23
N GLY A 53 -2.05 -9.10 -21.25
CA GLY A 53 -1.38 -8.25 -22.25
C GLY A 53 -1.76 -6.78 -22.14
N MET A 54 -2.29 -6.33 -21.00
CA MET A 54 -2.62 -4.93 -20.74
C MET A 54 -1.37 -4.16 -20.35
N PRO A 55 -1.14 -2.93 -20.84
CA PRO A 55 0.01 -2.13 -20.44
C PRO A 55 -0.03 -1.78 -18.96
N LEU A 56 1.15 -1.66 -18.32
CA LEU A 56 1.24 -1.36 -16.88
C LEU A 56 0.59 -0.03 -16.52
N GLU A 57 0.67 0.96 -17.40
CA GLU A 57 0.07 2.29 -17.26
C GLU A 57 -1.44 2.19 -17.07
N SER A 58 -2.09 1.20 -17.69
CA SER A 58 -3.54 0.98 -17.56
C SER A 58 -3.96 0.60 -16.13
N PHE A 59 -3.03 0.20 -15.27
CA PHE A 59 -3.27 -0.07 -13.86
C PHE A 59 -2.93 1.13 -12.94
N HIS A 60 -2.42 2.23 -13.48
CA HIS A 60 -2.03 3.43 -12.73
C HIS A 60 -2.90 4.64 -13.03
N GLU A 61 -3.20 4.92 -14.28
CA GLU A 61 -3.97 6.07 -14.71
C GLU A 61 -5.47 5.85 -14.50
N LEU A 62 -6.16 6.85 -13.90
CA LEU A 62 -7.56 6.70 -13.49
C LEU A 62 -8.49 6.38 -14.68
N GLU A 63 -8.33 7.07 -15.78
CA GLU A 63 -9.15 6.88 -17.00
C GLU A 63 -8.90 5.49 -17.62
N LEU A 64 -7.63 5.08 -17.70
CA LEU A 64 -7.26 3.79 -18.29
C LEU A 64 -7.69 2.61 -17.42
N LYS A 65 -7.73 2.77 -16.09
CA LYS A 65 -8.21 1.72 -15.17
C LYS A 65 -9.65 1.31 -15.43
N GLU A 66 -10.48 2.26 -15.87
CA GLU A 66 -11.90 2.01 -16.13
C GLU A 66 -12.19 1.69 -17.60
N ALA A 67 -11.24 1.94 -18.50
CA ALA A 67 -11.41 1.69 -19.92
C ALA A 67 -11.56 0.17 -20.20
N VAL A 68 -12.66 -0.20 -20.85
CA VAL A 68 -12.90 -1.61 -21.20
C VAL A 68 -11.94 -2.04 -22.30
N HIS A 69 -11.14 -3.08 -22.05
CA HIS A 69 -10.23 -3.62 -23.03
C HIS A 69 -11.00 -4.34 -24.16
N PRO A 70 -10.78 -3.97 -25.44
CA PRO A 70 -11.64 -4.41 -26.56
C PRO A 70 -11.63 -5.90 -26.79
N TYR A 71 -10.53 -6.60 -26.49
CA TYR A 71 -10.41 -8.05 -26.66
C TYR A 71 -11.07 -8.82 -25.49
N TRP A 72 -10.82 -8.37 -24.23
CA TRP A 72 -11.25 -9.09 -23.04
C TRP A 72 -12.64 -8.68 -22.56
N ASN A 73 -13.16 -7.54 -23.01
CA ASN A 73 -14.42 -6.94 -22.57
C ASN A 73 -14.51 -6.72 -21.04
N ILE A 74 -13.36 -6.49 -20.41
CA ILE A 74 -13.21 -6.12 -19.00
C ILE A 74 -12.24 -4.95 -18.88
N SER A 75 -12.36 -4.19 -17.78
CA SER A 75 -11.40 -3.14 -17.49
C SER A 75 -10.19 -3.67 -16.70
N PRO A 76 -9.02 -2.98 -16.73
CA PRO A 76 -7.87 -3.31 -15.88
C PRO A 76 -8.23 -3.37 -14.39
N ARG A 77 -9.14 -2.49 -13.91
CA ARG A 77 -9.65 -2.54 -12.54
C ARG A 77 -10.38 -3.83 -12.25
N GLN A 78 -11.30 -4.24 -13.12
CA GLN A 78 -12.05 -5.49 -12.95
C GLN A 78 -11.12 -6.70 -12.96
N ALA A 79 -10.15 -6.75 -13.87
CA ALA A 79 -9.14 -7.81 -13.91
C ALA A 79 -8.34 -7.88 -12.59
N ALA A 80 -7.84 -6.74 -12.10
CA ALA A 80 -7.06 -6.69 -10.86
C ALA A 80 -7.89 -7.03 -9.62
N GLN A 81 -9.14 -6.57 -9.52
CA GLN A 81 -10.02 -6.89 -8.40
C GLN A 81 -10.34 -8.38 -8.35
N PHE A 82 -10.80 -8.96 -9.47
CA PHE A 82 -11.11 -10.38 -9.55
C PHE A 82 -9.88 -11.24 -9.24
N PHE A 83 -8.76 -10.99 -9.91
CA PHE A 83 -7.56 -11.78 -9.71
C PHE A 83 -6.98 -11.63 -8.30
N GLY A 84 -6.95 -10.39 -7.79
CA GLY A 84 -6.39 -10.08 -6.49
C GLY A 84 -7.21 -10.59 -5.31
N THR A 85 -8.53 -10.60 -5.43
CA THR A 85 -9.45 -10.99 -4.33
C THR A 85 -9.98 -12.39 -4.55
N GLU A 86 -10.86 -12.63 -5.53
CA GLU A 86 -11.56 -13.90 -5.66
C GLU A 86 -10.60 -15.06 -5.97
N MET A 87 -9.63 -14.83 -6.85
CA MET A 87 -8.68 -15.89 -7.20
C MET A 87 -7.61 -16.08 -6.13
N VAL A 88 -6.95 -15.01 -5.70
CA VAL A 88 -5.76 -15.15 -4.84
C VAL A 88 -6.14 -15.15 -3.35
N ARG A 89 -7.00 -14.26 -2.87
CA ARG A 89 -7.35 -14.24 -1.44
C ARG A 89 -8.34 -15.31 -1.05
N GLU A 90 -9.29 -15.66 -1.91
CA GLU A 90 -10.39 -16.56 -1.58
C GLU A 90 -10.18 -18.00 -2.10
N THR A 91 -9.63 -18.16 -3.31
CA THR A 91 -9.50 -19.49 -3.95
C THR A 91 -8.13 -20.12 -3.66
N LEU A 92 -7.03 -19.38 -3.77
CA LEU A 92 -5.67 -19.88 -3.59
C LEU A 92 -5.40 -20.49 -2.19
N PRO A 93 -6.08 -20.10 -1.09
CA PRO A 93 -5.96 -20.78 0.20
C PRO A 93 -6.25 -22.29 0.18
N ARG A 94 -6.98 -22.79 -0.81
CA ARG A 94 -7.20 -24.24 -1.00
C ARG A 94 -5.89 -24.97 -1.36
N LEU A 95 -5.00 -24.28 -2.07
CA LEU A 95 -3.66 -24.80 -2.43
C LEU A 95 -2.63 -24.47 -1.34
N LEU A 96 -2.76 -23.30 -0.71
CA LEU A 96 -1.81 -22.77 0.29
C LEU A 96 -2.52 -22.52 1.63
N PRO A 97 -3.00 -23.56 2.32
CA PRO A 97 -3.85 -23.39 3.52
C PRO A 97 -3.10 -22.74 4.70
N THR A 98 -1.77 -22.86 4.77
CA THR A 98 -0.95 -22.24 5.81
C THR A 98 -0.74 -20.75 5.62
N ILE A 99 -0.93 -20.23 4.40
CA ILE A 99 -0.83 -18.80 4.07
C ILE A 99 -2.22 -18.14 4.16
N GLY A 100 -3.25 -18.87 3.76
CA GLY A 100 -4.62 -18.37 3.74
C GLY A 100 -4.75 -17.11 2.88
N SER A 101 -5.50 -16.12 3.36
CA SER A 101 -5.71 -14.83 2.68
C SER A 101 -4.49 -13.89 2.71
N ASN A 102 -3.38 -14.31 3.33
CA ASN A 102 -2.17 -13.48 3.51
C ASN A 102 -1.20 -13.53 2.32
N PHE A 103 -1.61 -14.07 1.18
CA PHE A 103 -0.70 -14.26 0.03
C PHE A 103 0.05 -12.98 -0.35
N TRP A 104 -0.63 -11.84 -0.47
CA TRP A 104 0.01 -10.58 -0.87
C TRP A 104 0.98 -10.05 0.18
N ILE A 105 0.71 -10.31 1.46
CA ILE A 105 1.64 -10.02 2.56
C ILE A 105 2.91 -10.86 2.42
N HIS A 106 2.77 -12.18 2.23
CA HIS A 106 3.91 -13.07 2.01
C HIS A 106 4.68 -12.70 0.75
N ARG A 107 3.98 -12.33 -0.33
CA ARG A 107 4.63 -11.93 -1.59
C ARG A 107 5.45 -10.66 -1.43
N LEU A 108 4.92 -9.65 -0.71
CA LEU A 108 5.68 -8.44 -0.40
C LEU A 108 6.86 -8.75 0.52
N ALA A 109 6.66 -9.52 1.58
CA ALA A 109 7.74 -9.92 2.49
C ALA A 109 8.86 -10.70 1.79
N MET A 110 8.54 -11.53 0.78
CA MET A 110 9.56 -12.19 -0.05
C MET A 110 10.43 -11.16 -0.79
N THR A 111 9.83 -10.13 -1.36
CA THR A 111 10.56 -9.03 -2.01
C THR A 111 11.45 -8.31 -1.00
N LEU A 112 10.91 -7.92 0.15
CA LEU A 112 11.65 -7.18 1.17
C LEU A 112 12.81 -7.97 1.78
N ASN A 113 12.70 -9.28 1.83
CA ASN A 113 13.75 -10.18 2.32
C ASN A 113 14.71 -10.69 1.21
N GLY A 114 14.58 -10.19 -0.03
CA GLY A 114 15.43 -10.59 -1.15
C GLY A 114 15.25 -12.04 -1.62
N LEU A 115 14.07 -12.65 -1.38
CA LEU A 115 13.79 -14.05 -1.73
C LEU A 115 13.27 -14.24 -3.16
N ASP A 116 13.10 -13.16 -3.93
CA ASP A 116 12.60 -13.14 -5.29
C ASP A 116 13.57 -12.49 -6.30
N GLU A 117 14.86 -12.68 -6.10
CA GLU A 117 15.95 -12.10 -6.90
C GLU A 117 16.13 -10.57 -6.73
N SER A 118 15.33 -9.92 -5.87
CA SER A 118 15.56 -8.54 -5.47
C SER A 118 16.65 -8.45 -4.40
N MET A 119 17.25 -7.26 -4.25
CA MET A 119 18.13 -7.01 -3.10
C MET A 119 17.27 -6.94 -1.82
N PRO A 120 17.73 -7.54 -0.71
CA PRO A 120 17.02 -7.41 0.56
C PRO A 120 17.06 -5.96 1.05
N TYR A 121 16.01 -5.56 1.73
CA TYR A 121 15.92 -4.28 2.44
C TYR A 121 16.39 -4.48 3.88
N ASP A 122 17.15 -3.55 4.40
CA ASP A 122 17.71 -3.64 5.76
C ASP A 122 17.00 -2.72 6.76
N SER A 123 17.57 -2.60 7.97
CA SER A 123 16.98 -1.82 9.07
C SER A 123 16.99 -0.31 8.85
N ASP A 124 17.81 0.18 7.91
CA ASP A 124 17.92 1.60 7.59
C ASP A 124 16.95 2.00 6.47
N ASP A 125 16.46 1.00 5.71
CA ASP A 125 15.46 1.21 4.69
C ASP A 125 14.07 1.47 5.29
N VAL A 126 13.34 2.39 4.66
CA VAL A 126 11.93 2.66 4.94
C VAL A 126 11.09 2.29 3.72
N VAL A 127 10.09 1.45 3.91
CA VAL A 127 9.17 1.04 2.85
C VAL A 127 7.79 1.64 3.08
N VAL A 128 7.38 2.50 2.16
CA VAL A 128 6.05 3.12 2.14
C VAL A 128 5.09 2.30 1.29
N ILE A 129 3.99 1.85 1.89
CA ILE A 129 2.96 0.99 1.29
C ILE A 129 1.68 1.80 1.13
N PRO A 130 1.37 2.36 -0.06
CA PRO A 130 0.29 3.33 -0.26
C PRO A 130 -1.11 2.71 -0.41
N ASP A 131 -1.23 1.40 -0.39
CA ASP A 131 -2.45 0.69 -0.74
C ASP A 131 -2.93 -0.30 0.31
N VAL A 132 -2.79 0.05 1.60
CA VAL A 132 -3.33 -0.75 2.72
C VAL A 132 -4.86 -0.71 2.67
N ARG A 133 -5.49 -1.88 2.48
CA ARG A 133 -6.94 -1.99 2.25
C ARG A 133 -7.63 -3.05 3.11
N PHE A 134 -6.87 -4.00 3.64
CA PHE A 134 -7.39 -5.13 4.40
C PHE A 134 -6.84 -5.14 5.82
N GLN A 135 -7.64 -5.66 6.76
CA GLN A 135 -7.25 -5.73 8.16
C GLN A 135 -5.94 -6.51 8.36
N ASN A 136 -5.75 -7.62 7.67
CA ASN A 136 -4.53 -8.42 7.77
C ASN A 136 -3.27 -7.67 7.28
N GLU A 137 -3.40 -6.75 6.31
CA GLU A 137 -2.29 -5.89 5.84
C GLU A 137 -1.91 -4.88 6.92
N TYR A 138 -2.91 -4.22 7.53
CA TYR A 138 -2.74 -3.35 8.68
C TYR A 138 -2.05 -4.10 9.83
N ASP A 139 -2.61 -5.24 10.24
CA ASP A 139 -2.11 -6.03 11.36
C ASP A 139 -0.66 -6.50 11.12
N TRP A 140 -0.30 -6.85 9.89
CA TRP A 140 1.05 -7.23 9.51
C TRP A 140 2.05 -6.07 9.65
N ILE A 141 1.69 -4.88 9.20
CA ILE A 141 2.54 -3.68 9.31
C ILE A 141 2.78 -3.37 10.80
N ILE A 142 1.73 -3.38 11.61
CA ILE A 142 1.82 -3.15 13.05
C ILE A 142 2.67 -4.24 13.75
N ALA A 143 2.47 -5.50 13.40
CA ALA A 143 3.23 -6.63 13.97
C ALA A 143 4.74 -6.56 13.65
N ASN A 144 5.12 -5.92 12.54
CA ASN A 144 6.52 -5.64 12.18
C ASN A 144 7.04 -4.30 12.73
N GLY A 145 6.35 -3.69 13.68
CA GLY A 145 6.76 -2.43 14.31
C GLY A 145 6.55 -1.19 13.46
N GLY A 146 5.85 -1.31 12.32
CA GLY A 146 5.54 -0.20 11.43
C GLY A 146 4.46 0.74 11.95
N ILE A 147 4.18 1.79 11.19
CA ILE A 147 3.13 2.77 11.46
C ILE A 147 2.10 2.80 10.34
N ILE A 148 0.91 3.32 10.65
CA ILE A 148 -0.16 3.55 9.67
C ILE A 148 -0.50 5.03 9.63
N ILE A 149 -0.54 5.62 8.45
CA ILE A 149 -1.10 6.94 8.19
C ILE A 149 -2.53 6.74 7.67
N HIS A 150 -3.52 7.15 8.46
CA HIS A 150 -4.92 7.12 8.04
C HIS A 150 -5.31 8.43 7.37
N LEU A 151 -5.33 8.43 6.05
CA LEU A 151 -5.55 9.61 5.22
C LEU A 151 -7.04 9.78 4.89
N THR A 152 -7.58 10.94 5.28
CA THR A 152 -8.93 11.37 4.95
C THR A 152 -8.92 12.61 4.06
N ARG A 153 -9.92 12.74 3.17
CA ARG A 153 -10.13 13.93 2.36
C ARG A 153 -11.62 14.23 2.27
N PRO A 154 -12.10 15.40 2.65
CA PRO A 154 -13.51 15.77 2.50
C PRO A 154 -13.93 15.68 1.03
N GLY A 155 -15.08 15.08 0.78
CA GLY A 155 -15.61 14.89 -0.57
C GLY A 155 -15.00 13.71 -1.36
N ALA A 156 -14.05 12.97 -0.80
CA ALA A 156 -13.56 11.73 -1.38
C ALA A 156 -14.45 10.51 -1.03
N ASP A 157 -15.36 10.68 -0.08
CA ASP A 157 -16.31 9.66 0.37
C ASP A 157 -17.37 9.44 -0.71
N GLY A 158 -17.09 8.60 -1.68
CA GLY A 158 -18.02 8.28 -2.78
C GLY A 158 -17.44 8.38 -4.18
N ILE A 159 -16.17 8.72 -4.31
CA ILE A 159 -15.50 8.73 -5.59
C ILE A 159 -14.89 7.36 -5.90
N VAL A 160 -15.55 6.65 -6.82
CA VAL A 160 -14.99 5.56 -7.65
C VAL A 160 -14.45 4.34 -6.88
N GLY A 161 -15.31 3.43 -6.62
CA GLY A 161 -15.05 2.02 -6.29
C GLY A 161 -16.32 1.25 -6.58
N ILE A 162 -16.27 -0.06 -6.66
CA ILE A 162 -17.51 -0.86 -6.58
C ILE A 162 -17.91 -0.83 -5.10
N PRO A 163 -19.03 -0.15 -4.72
CA PRO A 163 -19.35 0.13 -3.31
C PRO A 163 -19.48 -1.09 -2.39
N SER A 164 -19.50 -2.28 -2.95
CA SER A 164 -19.62 -3.56 -2.26
C SER A 164 -18.36 -4.43 -2.26
N HIS A 165 -17.23 -3.92 -2.79
CA HIS A 165 -16.02 -4.74 -2.85
C HIS A 165 -15.32 -4.80 -1.48
N ALA A 166 -14.83 -5.97 -1.09
CA ALA A 166 -14.18 -6.22 0.20
C ALA A 166 -12.99 -5.28 0.50
N SER A 167 -12.32 -4.76 -0.53
CA SER A 167 -11.22 -3.79 -0.39
C SER A 167 -11.66 -2.38 0.04
N GLU A 168 -12.97 -2.10 0.12
CA GLU A 168 -13.54 -0.82 0.54
C GLU A 168 -14.28 -0.92 1.90
N ALA A 169 -14.19 -2.09 2.57
CA ALA A 169 -14.94 -2.38 3.80
C ALA A 169 -14.43 -1.63 5.05
N GLY A 170 -13.34 -0.88 4.93
CA GLY A 170 -12.70 -0.19 6.05
C GLY A 170 -11.80 -1.09 6.90
N ILE A 171 -10.99 -0.46 7.75
CA ILE A 171 -10.01 -1.11 8.63
C ILE A 171 -10.28 -0.67 10.07
N LEU A 172 -10.25 -1.62 11.01
CA LEU A 172 -10.27 -1.32 12.44
C LEU A 172 -8.86 -0.93 12.90
N HIS A 173 -8.72 0.25 13.47
CA HIS A 173 -7.45 0.72 14.01
C HIS A 173 -7.20 0.10 15.39
N THR A 174 -6.68 -1.12 15.40
CA THR A 174 -6.46 -1.92 16.63
C THR A 174 -5.24 -1.46 17.44
N CYS A 175 -4.39 -0.60 16.87
CA CYS A 175 -3.19 -0.02 17.48
C CYS A 175 -3.20 1.52 17.29
N PRO A 176 -3.97 2.26 18.10
CA PRO A 176 -4.10 3.72 17.95
C PRO A 176 -2.78 4.46 18.10
N GLU A 177 -1.88 3.98 18.96
CA GLU A 177 -0.56 4.59 19.24
C GLU A 177 0.42 4.50 18.04
N ARG A 178 0.09 3.70 17.03
CA ARG A 178 0.85 3.58 15.78
C ARG A 178 0.03 3.95 14.55
N THR A 179 -1.14 4.56 14.76
CA THR A 179 -2.06 4.96 13.68
C THR A 179 -2.28 6.47 13.75
N TYR A 180 -1.74 7.18 12.77
CA TYR A 180 -1.70 8.63 12.71
C TYR A 180 -2.79 9.14 11.75
N PRO A 181 -3.79 9.88 12.23
CA PRO A 181 -4.79 10.49 11.38
C PRO A 181 -4.19 11.67 10.60
N LEU A 182 -4.42 11.72 9.30
CA LEU A 182 -3.97 12.79 8.42
C LEU A 182 -5.15 13.29 7.59
N SER A 183 -5.47 14.58 7.71
CA SER A 183 -6.52 15.20 6.90
C SER A 183 -5.90 15.96 5.72
N ASN A 184 -6.24 15.52 4.50
CA ASN A 184 -5.86 16.18 3.25
C ASN A 184 -6.85 17.30 2.93
N GLN A 185 -6.80 18.36 3.77
CA GLN A 185 -7.52 19.61 3.61
C GLN A 185 -6.51 20.74 3.51
N GLY A 186 -6.68 21.62 2.55
CA GLY A 186 -5.76 22.75 2.34
C GLY A 186 -4.85 22.56 1.14
N SER A 187 -3.71 23.23 1.17
CA SER A 187 -2.70 23.17 0.13
C SER A 187 -1.86 21.90 0.17
N LEU A 188 -1.05 21.69 -0.87
CA LEU A 188 -0.07 20.62 -0.89
C LEU A 188 1.01 20.82 0.19
N ASP A 189 1.42 22.06 0.43
CA ASP A 189 2.40 22.42 1.46
C ASP A 189 1.88 22.12 2.88
N ASP A 190 0.58 22.37 3.13
CA ASP A 190 -0.06 22.00 4.39
C ASP A 190 -0.09 20.47 4.59
N LEU A 191 -0.32 19.74 3.52
CA LEU A 191 -0.28 18.27 3.57
C LEU A 191 1.13 17.77 3.89
N HIS A 192 2.14 18.31 3.23
CA HIS A 192 3.54 17.96 3.44
C HIS A 192 4.00 18.27 4.87
N ALA A 193 3.67 19.46 5.40
CA ALA A 193 4.00 19.83 6.78
C ALA A 193 3.41 18.84 7.80
N LYS A 194 2.14 18.44 7.63
CA LYS A 194 1.51 17.45 8.51
C LYS A 194 2.15 16.06 8.39
N VAL A 195 2.63 15.68 7.19
CA VAL A 195 3.38 14.43 7.02
C VAL A 195 4.69 14.48 7.80
N GLU A 196 5.43 15.60 7.75
CA GLU A 196 6.67 15.77 8.53
C GLU A 196 6.43 15.67 10.04
N ASP A 197 5.34 16.28 10.53
CA ASP A 197 4.96 16.20 11.95
C ASP A 197 4.75 14.72 12.36
N ILE A 198 4.03 13.94 11.55
CA ILE A 198 3.80 12.51 11.79
C ILE A 198 5.11 11.72 11.78
N LEU A 199 5.97 11.92 10.79
CA LEU A 199 7.23 11.18 10.67
C LEU A 199 8.16 11.48 11.85
N THR A 200 8.16 12.72 12.35
CA THR A 200 8.91 13.15 13.52
C THR A 200 8.34 12.52 14.80
N GLU A 201 7.03 12.61 15.02
CA GLU A 201 6.35 12.03 16.19
C GLU A 201 6.54 10.51 16.25
N ALA A 202 6.44 9.85 15.11
CA ALA A 202 6.61 8.40 14.99
C ALA A 202 8.08 7.94 15.07
N ASN A 203 9.03 8.88 15.06
CA ASN A 203 10.48 8.59 15.07
C ASN A 203 10.89 7.56 14.00
N VAL A 204 10.34 7.73 12.79
CA VAL A 204 10.61 6.79 11.68
C VAL A 204 12.04 6.93 11.17
N TYR A 205 12.50 8.17 11.03
CA TYR A 205 13.85 8.50 10.62
C TYR A 205 14.66 8.94 11.85
N PRO A 206 15.94 8.55 11.97
CA PRO A 206 16.81 9.17 12.96
C PRO A 206 16.84 10.68 12.68
N PHE A 207 16.84 11.49 13.73
CA PHE A 207 16.97 12.94 13.56
C PHE A 207 18.21 13.22 12.73
N ASP A 208 18.06 13.78 11.53
CA ASP A 208 19.14 14.45 10.83
C ASP A 208 19.55 15.60 11.75
N ASN A 209 20.67 15.43 12.41
CA ASN A 209 21.26 16.50 13.20
C ASN A 209 21.63 17.63 12.22
N PRO A 210 20.98 18.81 12.26
CA PRO A 210 21.28 19.90 11.32
C PRO A 210 22.74 20.39 11.38
N ASP A 211 23.53 19.89 12.34
CA ASP A 211 24.94 20.21 12.54
C ASP A 211 25.91 19.22 11.88
N SER A 212 25.44 18.31 11.00
CA SER A 212 26.29 17.31 10.32
C SER A 212 26.74 17.68 8.90
N PHE A 213 26.83 19.00 8.58
CA PHE A 213 27.46 19.51 7.34
C PHE A 213 28.64 20.41 7.67
#